data_57f5302822ff55ee3a0d226302bc090e
#
_entry.id   57f5302822ff55ee3a0d226302bc090e
#
_cell.length_a   1.000
_cell.length_b   1.000
_cell.length_c   1.000
_cell.angle_alpha   90.00
_cell.angle_beta   90.00
_cell.angle_gamma   90.00
#
_symmetry.space_group_name_H-M   'P 1'
#
loop_
_entity.id
_entity.type
_entity.pdbx_description
1 polymer ?
#
loop_
_entity_poly.entity_id
_entity_poly.type
_entity_poly.pdbx_seq_one_letter_code
_entity_poly.pdbx_strand_id
1 'polypeptide(L)'
;MPLRKIISYASWFAIEAVRQRGPEAAAAAHAQFMREVIEPAIQPQACDLLRQHQAAGDEVLIITATNEFVTRPIAQALGVQQLLAMQLARDAQGWYTGEIDGIPTMREGKVRRMEQWLAERRLSWGDVESTFYSDSMNDVPLLEKVNHPVATNPDARLRALAHERGWRILDLFSDGTNQNAQPATAQDAAP
;
A
#
# COMPACT_ATOMS: atom_id res chain seq x y z
N MET A 1 14.06 0.31 -21.87
CA MET A 1 13.05 1.37 -21.66
C MET A 1 13.18 1.89 -20.24
N PRO A 2 13.35 3.18 -20.00
CA PRO A 2 13.52 3.68 -18.64
C PRO A 2 12.25 3.45 -17.81
N LEU A 3 12.42 2.97 -16.59
CA LEU A 3 11.38 2.61 -15.61
C LEU A 3 10.30 3.72 -15.44
N ARG A 4 10.70 4.98 -15.56
CA ARG A 4 9.78 6.14 -15.54
C ARG A 4 8.67 6.07 -16.60
N LYS A 5 8.94 5.53 -17.79
CA LYS A 5 7.91 5.40 -18.84
C LYS A 5 6.89 4.30 -18.52
N ILE A 6 7.32 3.18 -17.93
CA ILE A 6 6.43 2.05 -17.60
C ILE A 6 5.48 2.43 -16.45
N ILE A 7 5.98 3.12 -15.43
CA ILE A 7 5.16 3.63 -14.31
C ILE A 7 4.14 4.67 -14.82
N SER A 8 4.57 5.56 -15.70
CA SER A 8 3.70 6.55 -16.34
C SER A 8 2.54 5.90 -17.10
N TYR A 9 2.78 4.80 -17.84
CA TYR A 9 1.73 4.14 -18.63
C TYR A 9 0.67 3.45 -17.77
N ALA A 10 1.04 2.70 -16.74
CA ALA A 10 0.07 2.00 -15.89
C ALA A 10 -0.79 2.99 -15.07
N SER A 11 -0.18 4.02 -14.50
CA SER A 11 -0.89 5.10 -13.80
C SER A 11 -1.74 5.92 -14.76
N TRP A 12 -1.25 6.17 -15.97
CA TRP A 12 -1.95 6.93 -16.99
C TRP A 12 -3.24 6.21 -17.45
N PHE A 13 -3.19 4.90 -17.69
CA PHE A 13 -4.37 4.12 -18.09
C PHE A 13 -5.49 4.15 -17.03
N ALA A 14 -5.15 3.98 -15.76
CA ALA A 14 -6.13 4.00 -14.69
C ALA A 14 -6.74 5.40 -14.49
N ILE A 15 -5.94 6.46 -14.62
CA ILE A 15 -6.36 7.85 -14.44
C ILE A 15 -7.12 8.35 -15.67
N GLU A 16 -6.73 7.94 -16.88
CA GLU A 16 -7.39 8.35 -18.11
C GLU A 16 -8.86 7.91 -18.15
N ALA A 17 -9.16 6.70 -17.68
CA ALA A 17 -10.54 6.23 -17.57
C ALA A 17 -11.37 7.08 -16.59
N VAL A 18 -10.75 7.56 -15.51
CA VAL A 18 -11.38 8.48 -14.53
C VAL A 18 -11.56 9.87 -15.14
N ARG A 19 -10.53 10.39 -15.81
CA ARG A 19 -10.52 11.72 -16.44
C ARG A 19 -11.62 11.86 -17.49
N GLN A 20 -11.76 10.88 -18.37
CA GLN A 20 -12.75 10.90 -19.47
C GLN A 20 -14.19 10.85 -19.01
N ARG A 21 -14.46 10.29 -17.83
CA ARG A 21 -15.84 10.21 -17.28
C ARG A 21 -16.33 11.52 -16.68
N GLY A 22 -15.43 12.42 -16.35
CA GLY A 22 -15.73 13.63 -15.60
C GLY A 22 -15.99 13.39 -14.11
N PRO A 23 -16.01 14.46 -13.29
CA PRO A 23 -16.02 14.34 -11.83
C PRO A 23 -17.22 13.60 -11.26
N GLU A 24 -18.42 13.88 -11.73
CA GLU A 24 -19.65 13.26 -11.20
C GLU A 24 -19.72 11.76 -11.50
N ALA A 25 -19.49 11.36 -12.77
CA ALA A 25 -19.53 9.95 -13.15
C ALA A 25 -18.39 9.15 -12.54
N ALA A 26 -17.20 9.77 -12.37
CA ALA A 26 -16.09 9.15 -11.68
C ALA A 26 -16.37 8.96 -10.18
N ALA A 27 -16.99 9.94 -9.51
CA ALA A 27 -17.39 9.82 -8.11
C ALA A 27 -18.46 8.73 -7.91
N ALA A 28 -19.47 8.66 -8.80
CA ALA A 28 -20.48 7.61 -8.75
C ALA A 28 -19.89 6.20 -8.95
N ALA A 29 -18.99 6.05 -9.93
CA ALA A 29 -18.30 4.78 -10.18
C ALA A 29 -17.39 4.39 -8.99
N HIS A 30 -16.71 5.36 -8.38
CA HIS A 30 -15.89 5.11 -7.18
C HIS A 30 -16.76 4.71 -5.98
N ALA A 31 -17.90 5.37 -5.76
CA ALA A 31 -18.82 4.99 -4.69
C ALA A 31 -19.37 3.56 -4.87
N GLN A 32 -19.64 3.16 -6.12
CA GLN A 32 -20.00 1.78 -6.43
C GLN A 32 -18.86 0.80 -6.12
N PHE A 33 -17.65 1.13 -6.57
CA PHE A 33 -16.45 0.34 -6.29
C PHE A 33 -16.20 0.16 -4.78
N MET A 34 -16.38 1.22 -3.99
CA MET A 34 -16.28 1.13 -2.53
C MET A 34 -17.27 0.10 -1.97
N ARG A 35 -18.55 0.20 -2.31
CA ARG A 35 -19.60 -0.70 -1.77
C ARG A 35 -19.45 -2.15 -2.23
N GLU A 36 -19.11 -2.36 -3.50
CA GLU A 36 -19.14 -3.70 -4.10
C GLU A 36 -17.82 -4.47 -3.96
N VAL A 37 -16.71 -3.75 -3.83
CA VAL A 37 -15.37 -4.37 -3.84
C VAL A 37 -14.59 -4.08 -2.57
N ILE A 38 -14.48 -2.81 -2.17
CA ILE A 38 -13.56 -2.42 -1.08
C ILE A 38 -14.14 -2.79 0.29
N GLU A 39 -15.35 -2.33 0.60
CA GLU A 39 -15.95 -2.56 1.93
C GLU A 39 -16.06 -4.06 2.26
N PRO A 40 -16.50 -4.94 1.34
CA PRO A 40 -16.50 -6.38 1.60
C PRO A 40 -15.11 -7.00 1.74
N ALA A 41 -14.08 -6.38 1.16
CA ALA A 41 -12.70 -6.86 1.23
C ALA A 41 -11.93 -6.40 2.48
N ILE A 42 -12.46 -5.42 3.23
CA ILE A 42 -11.85 -4.96 4.48
C ILE A 42 -11.91 -6.08 5.51
N GLN A 43 -10.73 -6.58 5.88
CA GLN A 43 -10.61 -7.66 6.84
C GLN A 43 -10.64 -7.13 8.29
N PRO A 44 -11.43 -7.76 9.19
CA PRO A 44 -11.49 -7.36 10.60
C PRO A 44 -10.11 -7.29 11.28
N GLN A 45 -9.21 -8.23 10.95
CA GLN A 45 -7.86 -8.29 11.52
C GLN A 45 -7.04 -7.04 11.17
N ALA A 46 -7.21 -6.49 9.96
CA ALA A 46 -6.57 -5.23 9.58
C ALA A 46 -7.11 -4.04 10.38
N CYS A 47 -8.44 -4.00 10.57
CA CYS A 47 -9.06 -2.98 11.41
C CYS A 47 -8.62 -3.09 12.88
N ASP A 48 -8.46 -4.32 13.40
CA ASP A 48 -7.97 -4.55 14.76
C ASP A 48 -6.54 -4.05 14.93
N LEU A 49 -5.67 -4.32 13.96
CA LEU A 49 -4.29 -3.84 13.96
C LEU A 49 -4.24 -2.29 13.96
N LEU A 50 -5.04 -1.65 13.12
CA LEU A 50 -5.15 -0.19 13.09
C LEU A 50 -5.62 0.38 14.44
N ARG A 51 -6.67 -0.23 15.03
CA ARG A 51 -7.18 0.19 16.34
C ARG A 51 -6.17 0.01 17.47
N GLN A 52 -5.35 -1.04 17.44
CA GLN A 52 -4.28 -1.26 18.42
C GLN A 52 -3.26 -0.12 18.39
N HIS A 53 -2.80 0.29 17.21
CA HIS A 53 -1.89 1.41 17.05
C HIS A 53 -2.53 2.73 17.51
N GLN A 54 -3.76 3.00 17.09
CA GLN A 54 -4.49 4.20 17.49
C GLN A 54 -4.71 4.26 19.01
N ALA A 55 -5.03 3.14 19.65
CA ALA A 55 -5.21 3.07 21.10
C ALA A 55 -3.89 3.23 21.87
N ALA A 56 -2.75 2.86 21.26
CA ALA A 56 -1.42 3.12 21.80
C ALA A 56 -0.97 4.59 21.65
N GLY A 57 -1.74 5.40 20.91
CA GLY A 57 -1.42 6.81 20.66
C GLY A 57 -0.51 7.02 19.46
N ASP A 58 -0.30 5.97 18.64
CA ASP A 58 0.51 6.07 17.44
C ASP A 58 -0.20 6.90 16.36
N GLU A 59 0.54 7.73 15.64
CA GLU A 59 0.05 8.38 14.43
C GLU A 59 0.07 7.36 13.27
N VAL A 60 -1.12 7.00 12.78
CA VAL A 60 -1.28 6.01 11.71
C VAL A 60 -1.42 6.72 10.36
N LEU A 61 -0.61 6.30 9.39
CA LEU A 61 -0.68 6.79 8.01
C LEU A 61 -0.71 5.65 6.99
N ILE A 62 -1.36 5.90 5.86
CA ILE A 62 -1.31 5.03 4.69
C ILE A 62 -0.34 5.64 3.68
N ILE A 63 0.63 4.83 3.19
CA ILE A 63 1.51 5.20 2.10
C ILE A 63 1.38 4.20 0.94
N THR A 64 1.01 4.68 -0.26
CA THR A 64 0.63 3.81 -1.37
C THR A 64 1.06 4.35 -2.72
N ALA A 65 1.39 3.46 -3.66
CA ALA A 65 1.63 3.79 -5.05
C ALA A 65 0.33 4.05 -5.85
N THR A 66 -0.82 3.73 -5.29
CA THR A 66 -2.12 4.03 -5.89
C THR A 66 -2.44 5.52 -5.72
N ASN A 67 -3.16 6.11 -6.68
CA ASN A 67 -3.45 7.53 -6.67
C ASN A 67 -4.45 7.94 -5.57
N GLU A 68 -4.43 9.23 -5.22
CA GLU A 68 -5.25 9.79 -4.15
C GLU A 68 -6.76 9.70 -4.40
N PHE A 69 -7.21 9.76 -5.66
CA PHE A 69 -8.63 9.65 -6.00
C PHE A 69 -9.20 8.30 -5.56
N VAL A 70 -8.46 7.21 -5.81
CA VAL A 70 -8.88 5.86 -5.43
C VAL A 70 -8.75 5.63 -3.93
N THR A 71 -7.63 6.08 -3.34
CA THR A 71 -7.25 5.64 -1.99
C THR A 71 -7.79 6.50 -0.85
N ARG A 72 -8.17 7.76 -1.10
CA ARG A 72 -8.69 8.64 -0.04
C ARG A 72 -9.98 8.13 0.60
N PRO A 73 -11.01 7.70 -0.16
CA PRO A 73 -12.20 7.10 0.43
C PRO A 73 -11.92 5.79 1.18
N ILE A 74 -10.92 5.00 0.73
CA ILE A 74 -10.48 3.78 1.43
C ILE A 74 -9.86 4.15 2.78
N ALA A 75 -8.96 5.13 2.81
CA ALA A 75 -8.36 5.61 4.05
C ALA A 75 -9.41 6.13 5.04
N GLN A 76 -10.42 6.86 4.53
CA GLN A 76 -11.54 7.35 5.34
C GLN A 76 -12.37 6.19 5.91
N ALA A 77 -12.69 5.17 5.11
CA ALA A 77 -13.42 3.98 5.57
C ALA A 77 -12.66 3.21 6.66
N LEU A 78 -11.32 3.24 6.62
CA LEU A 78 -10.43 2.65 7.64
C LEU A 78 -10.18 3.56 8.85
N GLY A 79 -10.75 4.79 8.86
CA GLY A 79 -10.52 5.75 9.94
C GLY A 79 -9.11 6.34 9.98
N VAL A 80 -8.35 6.26 8.85
CA VAL A 80 -6.99 6.79 8.73
C VAL A 80 -7.01 8.15 8.05
N GLN A 81 -6.54 9.17 8.76
CA GLN A 81 -6.57 10.56 8.25
C GLN A 81 -5.35 10.90 7.39
N GLN A 82 -4.18 10.33 7.73
CA GLN A 82 -2.94 10.60 7.03
C GLN A 82 -2.77 9.67 5.83
N LEU A 83 -2.67 10.26 4.64
CA LEU A 83 -2.54 9.52 3.37
C LEU A 83 -1.43 10.13 2.51
N LEU A 84 -0.40 9.33 2.24
CA LEU A 84 0.66 9.60 1.29
C LEU A 84 0.44 8.75 0.03
N ALA A 85 -0.53 9.14 -0.77
CA ALA A 85 -0.83 8.51 -2.06
C ALA A 85 -0.05 9.19 -3.19
N MET A 86 -0.05 8.57 -4.37
CA MET A 86 0.41 9.23 -5.59
C MET A 86 -0.51 10.42 -5.89
N GLN A 87 0.05 11.60 -5.90
CA GLN A 87 -0.66 12.84 -6.19
C GLN A 87 -0.83 13.02 -7.70
N LEU A 88 -1.95 13.60 -8.08
CA LEU A 88 -2.30 13.86 -9.47
C LEU A 88 -2.43 15.36 -9.71
N ALA A 89 -1.83 15.82 -10.79
CA ALA A 89 -1.99 17.21 -11.24
C ALA A 89 -3.44 17.51 -11.60
N ARG A 90 -3.86 18.76 -11.33
CA ARG A 90 -5.20 19.25 -11.59
C ARG A 90 -5.16 20.41 -12.58
N ASP A 91 -6.18 20.49 -13.41
CA ASP A 91 -6.40 21.61 -14.31
C ASP A 91 -6.99 22.84 -13.59
N ALA A 92 -7.23 23.92 -14.34
CA ALA A 92 -7.82 25.15 -13.82
C ALA A 92 -9.25 24.96 -13.28
N GLN A 93 -9.95 23.90 -13.66
CA GLN A 93 -11.27 23.52 -13.18
C GLN A 93 -11.19 22.62 -11.94
N GLY A 94 -9.97 22.26 -11.49
CA GLY A 94 -9.72 21.39 -10.33
C GLY A 94 -9.84 19.90 -10.63
N TRP A 95 -10.00 19.49 -11.90
CA TRP A 95 -10.08 18.11 -12.30
C TRP A 95 -8.71 17.54 -12.69
N TYR A 96 -8.58 16.22 -12.70
CA TYR A 96 -7.32 15.53 -12.96
C TYR A 96 -6.86 15.65 -14.40
N THR A 97 -5.59 16.02 -14.62
CA THR A 97 -4.96 16.09 -15.94
C THR A 97 -4.46 14.73 -16.44
N GLY A 98 -4.28 13.78 -15.53
CA GLY A 98 -3.65 12.49 -15.81
C GLY A 98 -2.14 12.46 -15.53
N GLU A 99 -1.55 13.60 -15.19
CA GLU A 99 -0.13 13.69 -14.83
C GLU A 99 0.08 13.48 -13.34
N ILE A 100 1.27 12.99 -12.97
CA ILE A 100 1.67 12.84 -11.57
C ILE A 100 2.20 14.19 -11.09
N ASP A 101 1.72 14.62 -9.92
CA ASP A 101 2.20 15.78 -9.21
C ASP A 101 3.19 15.37 -8.10
N GLY A 102 4.33 16.05 -8.03
CA GLY A 102 5.33 15.83 -7.00
C GLY A 102 6.09 14.50 -7.08
N ILE A 103 6.39 13.92 -5.94
CA ILE A 103 7.21 12.70 -5.82
C ILE A 103 6.32 11.46 -5.98
N PRO A 104 6.57 10.58 -6.99
CA PRO A 104 5.84 9.33 -7.12
C PRO A 104 6.04 8.43 -5.89
N THR A 105 4.96 7.96 -5.27
CA THR A 105 4.95 7.15 -4.04
C THR A 105 5.22 5.67 -4.33
N MET A 106 6.35 5.37 -4.98
CA MET A 106 6.74 4.02 -5.37
C MET A 106 8.22 3.80 -5.09
N ARG A 107 8.58 2.62 -4.56
CA ARG A 107 9.95 2.23 -4.22
C ARG A 107 10.64 3.30 -3.37
N GLU A 108 11.80 3.80 -3.78
CA GLU A 108 12.56 4.89 -3.14
C GLU A 108 11.74 6.18 -3.02
N GLY A 109 10.74 6.36 -3.88
CA GLY A 109 9.79 7.48 -3.80
C GLY A 109 8.96 7.45 -2.52
N LYS A 110 8.64 6.28 -1.96
CA LYS A 110 7.98 6.19 -0.64
C LYS A 110 8.88 6.74 0.47
N VAL A 111 10.16 6.41 0.46
CA VAL A 111 11.12 6.96 1.45
C VAL A 111 11.15 8.48 1.35
N ARG A 112 11.30 9.03 0.14
CA ARG A 112 11.34 10.49 -0.09
C ARG A 112 10.03 11.18 0.31
N ARG A 113 8.88 10.56 0.05
CA ARG A 113 7.58 11.11 0.46
C ARG A 113 7.42 11.10 1.98
N MET A 114 7.92 10.07 2.65
CA MET A 114 7.93 10.02 4.12
C MET A 114 8.88 11.06 4.70
N GLU A 115 10.06 11.24 4.12
CA GLU A 115 11.01 12.30 4.51
C GLU A 115 10.41 13.70 4.34
N GLN A 116 9.71 13.96 3.23
CA GLN A 116 9.00 15.21 3.02
C GLN A 116 7.92 15.42 4.10
N TRP A 117 7.10 14.39 4.37
CA TRP A 117 6.04 14.44 5.38
C TRP A 117 6.57 14.70 6.80
N LEU A 118 7.71 14.11 7.16
CA LEU A 118 8.41 14.38 8.42
C LEU A 118 8.94 15.82 8.44
N ALA A 119 9.60 16.27 7.38
CA ALA A 119 10.16 17.63 7.29
C ALA A 119 9.09 18.72 7.41
N GLU A 120 7.91 18.53 6.82
CA GLU A 120 6.75 19.42 6.97
C GLU A 120 6.31 19.57 8.43
N ARG A 121 6.60 18.57 9.28
CA ARG A 121 6.38 18.53 10.74
C ARG A 121 7.59 18.93 11.55
N ARG A 122 8.69 19.33 10.88
CA ARG A 122 10.00 19.63 11.48
C ARG A 122 10.61 18.43 12.21
N LEU A 123 10.35 17.24 11.70
CA LEU A 123 10.87 15.96 12.19
C LEU A 123 11.80 15.34 11.16
N SER A 124 12.62 14.42 11.63
CA SER A 124 13.48 13.53 10.83
C SER A 124 13.27 12.08 11.27
N TRP A 125 13.92 11.15 10.59
CA TRP A 125 13.88 9.73 10.98
C TRP A 125 14.41 9.46 12.40
N GLY A 126 15.32 10.32 12.90
CA GLY A 126 15.87 10.21 14.24
C GLY A 126 14.93 10.67 15.36
N ASP A 127 13.84 11.36 15.01
CA ASP A 127 12.88 11.92 15.96
C ASP A 127 11.64 11.05 16.12
N VAL A 128 11.54 9.96 15.38
CA VAL A 128 10.35 9.08 15.35
C VAL A 128 10.71 7.61 15.53
N GLU A 129 9.87 6.90 16.23
CA GLU A 129 9.86 5.43 16.25
C GLU A 129 8.83 4.97 15.22
N SER A 130 9.27 4.25 14.19
CA SER A 130 8.43 3.94 13.03
C SER A 130 8.27 2.44 12.78
N THR A 131 7.02 1.99 12.60
CA THR A 131 6.69 0.64 12.15
C THR A 131 6.07 0.71 10.76
N PHE A 132 6.52 -0.13 9.84
CA PHE A 132 5.96 -0.20 8.49
C PHE A 132 5.55 -1.61 8.13
N TYR A 133 4.30 -1.76 7.73
CA TYR A 133 3.68 -3.01 7.30
C TYR A 133 3.55 -3.03 5.79
N SER A 134 4.09 -4.05 5.12
CA SER A 134 3.93 -4.22 3.67
C SER A 134 4.03 -5.68 3.24
N ASP A 135 3.30 -6.03 2.18
CA ASP A 135 3.35 -7.31 1.47
C ASP A 135 4.20 -7.26 0.20
N SER A 136 4.76 -6.09 -0.15
CA SER A 136 5.32 -5.83 -1.47
C SER A 136 6.85 -5.72 -1.47
N MET A 137 7.50 -6.46 -2.39
CA MET A 137 8.92 -6.28 -2.70
C MET A 137 9.27 -4.85 -3.18
N ASN A 138 8.32 -4.11 -3.73
CA ASN A 138 8.55 -2.71 -4.12
C ASN A 138 8.73 -1.78 -2.91
N ASP A 139 8.39 -2.24 -1.73
CA ASP A 139 8.43 -1.46 -0.50
C ASP A 139 9.69 -1.75 0.35
N VAL A 140 10.56 -2.62 -0.13
CA VAL A 140 11.86 -2.93 0.51
C VAL A 140 12.64 -1.68 0.88
N PRO A 141 12.77 -0.63 0.03
CA PRO A 141 13.49 0.58 0.42
C PRO A 141 12.93 1.27 1.67
N LEU A 142 11.61 1.24 1.89
CA LEU A 142 11.00 1.80 3.08
C LEU A 142 11.06 0.83 4.26
N LEU A 143 10.91 -0.48 4.04
CA LEU A 143 11.12 -1.51 5.08
C LEU A 143 12.54 -1.47 5.65
N GLU A 144 13.55 -1.21 4.82
CA GLU A 144 14.94 -1.05 5.27
C GLU A 144 15.21 0.27 6.01
N LYS A 145 14.30 1.24 5.91
CA LYS A 145 14.48 2.58 6.48
C LYS A 145 13.87 2.74 7.87
N VAL A 146 12.78 2.03 8.16
CA VAL A 146 12.04 2.15 9.42
C VAL A 146 12.70 1.39 10.57
N ASN A 147 12.33 1.72 11.82
CA ASN A 147 12.82 1.04 13.02
C ASN A 147 12.27 -0.40 13.10
N HIS A 148 10.98 -0.60 12.77
CA HIS A 148 10.28 -1.88 12.88
C HIS A 148 9.68 -2.29 11.53
N PRO A 149 10.46 -2.93 10.66
CA PRO A 149 9.92 -3.49 9.41
C PRO A 149 9.08 -4.74 9.69
N VAL A 150 7.89 -4.80 9.09
CA VAL A 150 6.99 -5.94 9.20
C VAL A 150 6.56 -6.40 7.81
N ALA A 151 7.00 -7.57 7.39
CA ALA A 151 6.53 -8.22 6.18
C ALA A 151 5.17 -8.86 6.48
N THR A 152 4.09 -8.29 5.92
CA THR A 152 2.71 -8.70 6.21
C THR A 152 2.15 -9.52 5.06
N ASN A 153 1.71 -10.75 5.32
CA ASN A 153 1.28 -11.72 4.31
C ASN A 153 2.24 -11.78 3.09
N PRO A 154 3.55 -11.86 3.31
CA PRO A 154 4.53 -11.72 2.25
C PRO A 154 4.47 -12.90 1.28
N ASP A 155 4.71 -12.62 -0.01
CA ASP A 155 5.01 -13.66 -0.99
C ASP A 155 6.31 -14.40 -0.63
N ALA A 156 6.63 -15.48 -1.35
CA ALA A 156 7.83 -16.29 -1.07
C ALA A 156 9.14 -15.47 -1.13
N ARG A 157 9.21 -14.45 -2.01
CA ARG A 157 10.41 -13.63 -2.19
C ARG A 157 10.59 -12.66 -1.03
N LEU A 158 9.53 -11.94 -0.63
CA LEU A 158 9.58 -11.02 0.49
C LEU A 158 9.76 -11.78 1.82
N ARG A 159 9.15 -12.97 1.95
CA ARG A 159 9.34 -13.85 3.12
C ARG A 159 10.79 -14.29 3.27
N ALA A 160 11.44 -14.71 2.18
CA ALA A 160 12.85 -15.09 2.19
C ALA A 160 13.75 -13.91 2.59
N LEU A 161 13.50 -12.74 2.04
CA LEU A 161 14.23 -11.51 2.40
C LEU A 161 14.00 -11.11 3.86
N ALA A 162 12.77 -11.20 4.36
CA ALA A 162 12.44 -10.90 5.74
C ALA A 162 13.18 -11.84 6.72
N HIS A 163 13.29 -13.13 6.40
CA HIS A 163 14.12 -14.06 7.17
C HIS A 163 15.61 -13.69 7.14
N GLU A 164 16.14 -13.37 5.96
CA GLU A 164 17.54 -12.94 5.81
C GLU A 164 17.87 -11.69 6.64
N ARG A 165 16.94 -10.73 6.67
CA ARG A 165 17.09 -9.43 7.36
C ARG A 165 16.66 -9.47 8.83
N GLY A 166 16.09 -10.56 9.32
CA GLY A 166 15.57 -10.65 10.67
C GLY A 166 14.31 -9.78 10.89
N TRP A 167 13.57 -9.46 9.83
CA TRP A 167 12.33 -8.70 9.93
C TRP A 167 11.20 -9.54 10.52
N ARG A 168 10.29 -8.89 11.22
CA ARG A 168 9.07 -9.54 11.68
C ARG A 168 8.22 -9.96 10.47
N ILE A 169 7.70 -11.19 10.51
CA ILE A 169 6.69 -11.68 9.57
C ILE A 169 5.36 -11.75 10.29
N LEU A 170 4.31 -11.21 9.66
CA LEU A 170 2.96 -11.21 10.17
C LEU A 170 2.01 -11.81 9.13
N ASP A 171 1.60 -13.05 9.33
CA ASP A 171 0.54 -13.68 8.54
C ASP A 171 -0.82 -13.24 9.10
N LEU A 172 -1.24 -12.04 8.72
CA LEU A 172 -2.43 -11.35 9.24
C LEU A 172 -3.73 -12.01 8.74
N PHE A 173 -3.71 -12.48 7.48
CA PHE A 173 -4.82 -13.19 6.87
C PHE A 173 -4.40 -14.65 6.70
N SER A 174 -4.87 -15.52 7.56
CA SER A 174 -4.74 -16.97 7.35
C SER A 174 -5.73 -17.36 6.26
N ASP A 175 -5.25 -17.55 5.04
CA ASP A 175 -6.01 -18.22 4.01
C ASP A 175 -6.30 -19.64 4.54
N GLY A 176 -7.58 -19.96 4.75
CA GLY A 176 -8.01 -21.30 5.12
C GLY A 176 -7.78 -22.37 4.02
N THR A 177 -6.83 -22.13 3.12
CA THR A 177 -6.58 -22.92 1.90
C THR A 177 -5.18 -23.50 1.77
N ASN A 178 -4.35 -23.55 2.80
CA ASN A 178 -3.03 -24.18 2.66
C ASN A 178 -2.66 -25.20 3.74
N GLN A 179 -3.59 -26.09 4.10
CA GLN A 179 -3.30 -27.27 4.91
C GLN A 179 -3.26 -28.59 4.11
N ASN A 180 -3.05 -28.59 2.78
CA ASN A 180 -2.84 -29.83 2.03
C ASN A 180 -1.92 -29.61 0.82
N ALA A 181 -0.64 -29.33 1.08
CA ALA A 181 0.43 -29.57 0.13
C ALA A 181 1.59 -30.26 0.84
N GLN A 182 1.32 -31.48 1.34
CA GLN A 182 2.37 -32.45 1.59
C GLN A 182 2.78 -33.02 0.23
N PRO A 183 4.07 -32.96 -0.18
CA PRO A 183 4.52 -33.70 -1.35
C PRO A 183 4.37 -35.21 -1.05
N ALA A 184 3.66 -35.90 -1.92
CA ALA A 184 3.60 -37.34 -1.91
C ALA A 184 5.03 -37.91 -1.96
N THR A 185 5.46 -38.53 -0.89
CA THR A 185 6.66 -39.35 -0.85
C THR A 185 6.43 -40.56 -1.76
N ALA A 186 7.24 -40.63 -2.83
CA ALA A 186 7.35 -41.84 -3.65
C ALA A 186 8.01 -42.95 -2.82
N GLN A 187 7.20 -43.82 -2.26
CA GLN A 187 7.59 -45.14 -1.76
C GLN A 187 6.33 -45.99 -1.71
N ASP A 188 6.15 -46.75 -2.79
CA ASP A 188 5.62 -48.12 -2.84
C ASP A 188 5.38 -48.51 -4.30
N ALA A 189 6.47 -48.96 -4.91
CA ALA A 189 6.40 -49.77 -6.13
C ALA A 189 7.53 -50.79 -6.07
N ALA A 190 7.24 -51.97 -5.55
CA ALA A 190 7.84 -53.25 -5.89
C ALA A 190 7.19 -54.35 -5.03
N PRO A 191 7.18 -55.62 -5.47
CA PRO A 191 7.43 -56.15 -6.83
C PRO A 191 6.18 -56.63 -7.53
#